data_7f499fbb2bbe0eca4755a4f94ed7a361
#
_entry.id   7f499fbb2bbe0eca4755a4f94ed7a361
#
_cell.length_a   1.000
_cell.length_b   1.000
_cell.length_c   1.000
_cell.angle_alpha   90.00
_cell.angle_beta   90.00
_cell.angle_gamma   90.00
#
_symmetry.space_group_name_H-M   'P 1'
#
loop_
_entity.id
_entity.type
_entity.pdbx_description
1 polymer ?
#
loop_
_entity_poly.entity_id
_entity_poly.type
_entity_poly.pdbx_seq_one_letter_code
_entity_poly.pdbx_strand_id
1 'polypeptide(L)'
;VSPEDQPFNTLAKEFQGILVDEKITFSQAIPKHIPSSQASLYQADTLNPQLLALALQSGEYSRFKIDQNFRNKEYEKLYTAWLENSVSREIAQEVIIYEKQKEIIALLTLAIKSHKAQVGLLSVDKKHQKQGIGKELLWKAFYLAKKNKATHLEIVMQKANTNACLFYEKVGFEIEKAENIYHFWLK
;
A
#
# COMPACT_ATOMS: atom_id res chain seq x y z
N VAL A 1 9.81 -6.51 14.87
CA VAL A 1 9.52 -7.06 16.24
C VAL A 1 8.02 -6.98 16.47
N SER A 2 7.39 -8.03 17.06
CA SER A 2 5.98 -7.94 17.47
C SER A 2 5.80 -6.81 18.52
N PRO A 3 4.71 -6.01 18.43
CA PRO A 3 4.42 -5.01 19.48
C PRO A 3 4.27 -5.64 20.89
N GLU A 4 3.86 -6.89 20.97
CA GLU A 4 3.67 -7.63 22.22
C GLU A 4 4.98 -8.19 22.81
N ASP A 5 6.05 -8.25 22.01
CA ASP A 5 7.35 -8.75 22.40
C ASP A 5 8.12 -7.68 23.19
N GLN A 6 7.76 -7.51 24.47
CA GLN A 6 8.32 -6.50 25.34
C GLN A 6 9.86 -6.61 25.50
N PRO A 7 10.46 -7.80 25.67
CA PRO A 7 11.92 -7.93 25.77
C PRO A 7 12.65 -7.36 24.56
N PHE A 8 12.23 -7.71 23.33
CA PHE A 8 12.88 -7.21 22.10
C PHE A 8 12.59 -5.72 21.85
N ASN A 9 11.41 -5.22 22.18
CA ASN A 9 11.12 -3.79 22.09
C ASN A 9 11.95 -2.97 23.10
N THR A 10 12.20 -3.50 24.30
CA THR A 10 13.09 -2.90 25.31
C THR A 10 14.53 -2.90 24.80
N LEU A 11 15.03 -4.04 24.36
CA LEU A 11 16.38 -4.19 23.81
C LEU A 11 16.63 -3.21 22.64
N ALA A 12 15.66 -3.07 21.71
CA ALA A 12 15.79 -2.13 20.63
C ALA A 12 16.00 -0.69 21.12
N LYS A 13 15.29 -0.27 22.17
CA LYS A 13 15.45 1.06 22.78
C LYS A 13 16.80 1.20 23.52
N GLU A 14 17.26 0.19 24.22
CA GLU A 14 18.57 0.17 24.89
C GLU A 14 19.71 0.37 23.89
N PHE A 15 19.58 -0.21 22.68
CA PHE A 15 20.53 0.02 21.58
C PHE A 15 20.23 1.28 20.76
N GLN A 16 19.49 2.24 21.33
CA GLN A 16 19.16 3.54 20.71
C GLN A 16 18.35 3.40 19.39
N GLY A 17 17.61 2.31 19.24
CA GLY A 17 16.67 2.14 18.13
C GLY A 17 15.52 3.14 18.23
N ILE A 18 15.24 3.82 17.14
CA ILE A 18 14.12 4.75 17.00
C ILE A 18 12.95 3.97 16.41
N LEU A 19 11.82 3.89 17.11
CA LEU A 19 10.59 3.34 16.55
C LEU A 19 10.07 4.27 15.45
N VAL A 20 10.13 3.83 14.22
CA VAL A 20 9.79 4.65 13.05
C VAL A 20 8.52 4.20 12.34
N ASP A 21 8.02 3.00 12.63
CA ASP A 21 6.79 2.48 12.03
C ASP A 21 6.18 1.39 12.91
N GLU A 22 4.87 1.43 13.09
CA GLU A 22 4.06 0.30 13.50
C GLU A 22 3.38 -0.25 12.23
N LYS A 23 4.04 -1.22 11.59
CA LYS A 23 3.59 -1.83 10.35
C LYS A 23 2.46 -2.82 10.61
N ILE A 24 1.35 -2.68 9.90
CA ILE A 24 0.20 -3.60 9.96
C ILE A 24 0.04 -4.29 8.61
N THR A 25 -0.17 -5.60 8.64
CA THR A 25 -0.63 -6.38 7.50
C THR A 25 -2.10 -6.68 7.69
N PHE A 26 -2.92 -6.17 6.79
CA PHE A 26 -4.33 -6.53 6.64
C PHE A 26 -4.48 -7.66 5.64
N SER A 27 -5.38 -8.58 5.89
CA SER A 27 -5.72 -9.69 5.00
C SER A 27 -7.23 -9.85 4.88
N GLN A 28 -7.70 -10.22 3.69
CA GLN A 28 -9.09 -10.59 3.46
C GLN A 28 -9.16 -11.76 2.49
N ALA A 29 -9.94 -12.77 2.82
CA ALA A 29 -10.27 -13.86 1.89
C ALA A 29 -11.01 -13.29 0.67
N ILE A 30 -10.70 -13.82 -0.53
CA ILE A 30 -11.34 -13.37 -1.77
C ILE A 30 -12.87 -13.64 -1.71
N PRO A 31 -13.71 -12.61 -1.81
CA PRO A 31 -15.15 -12.77 -1.70
C PRO A 31 -15.74 -13.65 -2.80
N LYS A 32 -16.78 -14.44 -2.45
CA LYS A 32 -17.52 -15.23 -3.45
C LYS A 32 -18.17 -14.32 -4.49
N HIS A 33 -18.81 -13.25 -4.03
CA HIS A 33 -19.42 -12.19 -4.84
C HIS A 33 -18.56 -10.94 -4.81
N ILE A 34 -18.15 -10.47 -5.97
CA ILE A 34 -17.37 -9.23 -6.14
C ILE A 34 -18.22 -8.31 -7.01
N PRO A 35 -18.57 -7.11 -6.52
CA PRO A 35 -19.28 -6.13 -7.34
C PRO A 35 -18.48 -5.76 -8.61
N SER A 36 -19.20 -5.32 -9.65
CA SER A 36 -18.55 -4.72 -10.81
C SER A 36 -17.83 -3.45 -10.42
N SER A 37 -16.70 -3.18 -11.08
CA SER A 37 -15.88 -2.01 -10.81
C SER A 37 -15.74 -1.15 -12.07
N GLN A 38 -15.76 0.16 -11.88
CA GLN A 38 -15.45 1.16 -12.91
C GLN A 38 -13.93 1.39 -13.07
N ALA A 39 -13.12 0.84 -12.16
CA ALA A 39 -11.67 0.92 -12.28
C ALA A 39 -11.15 0.14 -13.48
N SER A 40 -10.18 0.70 -14.17
CA SER A 40 -9.54 0.14 -15.37
C SER A 40 -8.08 -0.26 -15.10
N LEU A 41 -7.45 -0.90 -16.09
CA LEU A 41 -6.03 -1.21 -16.06
C LEU A 41 -5.25 -0.11 -16.77
N TYR A 42 -4.16 0.32 -16.18
CA TYR A 42 -3.19 1.19 -16.82
C TYR A 42 -2.39 0.39 -17.85
N GLN A 43 -2.50 0.77 -19.13
CA GLN A 43 -1.94 -0.02 -20.23
C GLN A 43 -0.61 0.54 -20.76
N ALA A 44 -0.27 1.79 -20.44
CA ALA A 44 1.01 2.36 -20.85
C ALA A 44 2.17 1.79 -20.04
N ASP A 45 3.34 1.74 -20.65
CA ASP A 45 4.63 1.34 -20.04
C ASP A 45 5.45 2.53 -19.54
N THR A 46 4.92 3.75 -19.69
CA THR A 46 5.57 5.00 -19.29
C THR A 46 4.91 5.60 -18.06
N LEU A 47 5.69 6.33 -17.28
CA LEU A 47 5.17 7.04 -16.11
C LEU A 47 4.27 8.21 -16.52
N ASN A 48 3.14 8.28 -15.83
CA ASN A 48 2.24 9.42 -15.87
C ASN A 48 2.48 10.30 -14.63
N PRO A 49 2.60 11.64 -14.75
CA PRO A 49 2.80 12.52 -13.60
C PRO A 49 1.70 12.39 -12.51
N GLN A 50 0.45 12.11 -12.90
CA GLN A 50 -0.65 11.90 -11.96
C GLN A 50 -0.44 10.61 -11.14
N LEU A 51 0.04 9.53 -11.78
CA LEU A 51 0.39 8.30 -11.07
C LEU A 51 1.53 8.53 -10.08
N LEU A 52 2.55 9.30 -10.47
CA LEU A 52 3.66 9.62 -9.56
C LEU A 52 3.19 10.42 -8.35
N ALA A 53 2.33 11.41 -8.56
CA ALA A 53 1.74 12.17 -7.45
C ALA A 53 0.95 11.28 -6.49
N LEU A 54 0.15 10.34 -7.01
CA LEU A 54 -0.61 9.37 -6.23
C LEU A 54 0.30 8.37 -5.50
N ALA A 55 1.38 7.91 -6.14
CA ALA A 55 2.35 7.03 -5.50
C ALA A 55 3.04 7.72 -4.32
N LEU A 56 3.51 8.95 -4.50
CA LEU A 56 4.06 9.75 -3.41
C LEU A 56 3.02 9.99 -2.30
N GLN A 57 1.78 10.31 -2.64
CA GLN A 57 0.71 10.49 -1.66
C GLN A 57 0.47 9.21 -0.84
N SER A 58 0.55 8.01 -1.45
CA SER A 58 0.36 6.74 -0.74
C SER A 58 1.37 6.51 0.39
N GLY A 59 2.56 7.09 0.25
CA GLY A 59 3.66 6.94 1.19
C GLY A 59 3.78 8.07 2.25
N GLU A 60 2.78 8.92 2.42
CA GLU A 60 2.86 10.06 3.36
C GLU A 60 3.21 9.65 4.79
N TYR A 61 2.88 8.43 5.21
CA TYR A 61 3.18 7.88 6.53
C TYR A 61 4.41 6.96 6.54
N SER A 62 5.13 6.86 5.42
CA SER A 62 6.31 6.00 5.31
C SER A 62 7.42 6.43 6.25
N ARG A 63 8.09 5.46 6.87
CA ARG A 63 9.29 5.69 7.69
C ARG A 63 10.38 6.44 6.93
N PHE A 64 10.47 6.28 5.62
CA PHE A 64 11.42 7.01 4.78
C PHE A 64 11.10 8.49 4.62
N LYS A 65 9.87 8.90 4.94
CA LYS A 65 9.44 10.30 4.95
C LYS A 65 9.49 10.91 6.35
N ILE A 66 9.15 10.14 7.37
CA ILE A 66 9.04 10.66 8.75
C ILE A 66 10.37 10.64 9.51
N ASP A 67 11.30 9.73 9.19
CA ASP A 67 12.61 9.68 9.82
C ASP A 67 13.53 10.77 9.23
N GLN A 68 13.85 11.77 10.04
CA GLN A 68 14.64 12.94 9.64
C GLN A 68 16.11 12.64 9.32
N ASN A 69 16.59 11.42 9.58
CA ASN A 69 17.93 11.00 9.20
C ASN A 69 18.05 10.72 7.71
N PHE A 70 16.94 10.47 7.00
CA PHE A 70 16.91 10.42 5.56
C PHE A 70 16.96 11.84 4.96
N ARG A 71 18.07 12.19 4.28
CA ARG A 71 18.35 13.56 3.81
C ARG A 71 18.52 13.69 2.31
N ASN A 72 18.57 12.57 1.57
CA ASN A 72 18.89 12.53 0.14
C ASN A 72 17.67 12.18 -0.72
N LYS A 73 16.47 12.57 -0.30
CA LYS A 73 15.20 12.28 -0.99
C LYS A 73 14.92 10.76 -1.14
N GLU A 74 15.30 9.98 -0.12
CA GLU A 74 15.12 8.52 -0.14
C GLU A 74 13.65 8.14 -0.32
N TYR A 75 12.74 8.89 0.32
CA TYR A 75 11.32 8.70 0.17
C TYR A 75 10.85 8.86 -1.29
N GLU A 76 11.19 9.97 -1.94
CA GLU A 76 10.81 10.23 -3.32
C GLU A 76 11.42 9.21 -4.26
N LYS A 77 12.70 8.89 -4.10
CA LYS A 77 13.40 7.86 -4.88
C LYS A 77 12.73 6.49 -4.75
N LEU A 78 12.40 6.08 -3.51
CA LEU A 78 11.76 4.79 -3.24
C LEU A 78 10.40 4.67 -3.93
N TYR A 79 9.52 5.66 -3.74
CA TYR A 79 8.17 5.60 -4.28
C TYR A 79 8.13 5.79 -5.81
N THR A 80 9.08 6.56 -6.37
CA THR A 80 9.26 6.65 -7.81
C THR A 80 9.68 5.29 -8.38
N ALA A 81 10.75 4.68 -7.85
CA ALA A 81 11.21 3.38 -8.29
C ALA A 81 10.14 2.28 -8.09
N TRP A 82 9.37 2.34 -6.99
CA TRP A 82 8.27 1.40 -6.77
C TRP A 82 7.21 1.52 -7.86
N LEU A 83 6.82 2.74 -8.22
CA LEU A 83 5.85 2.95 -9.30
C LEU A 83 6.43 2.53 -10.67
N GLU A 84 7.68 2.91 -10.99
CA GLU A 84 8.36 2.51 -12.22
C GLU A 84 8.37 0.99 -12.39
N ASN A 85 8.85 0.27 -11.39
CA ASN A 85 8.90 -1.19 -11.40
C ASN A 85 7.51 -1.84 -11.40
N SER A 86 6.48 -1.14 -10.91
CA SER A 86 5.08 -1.60 -11.02
C SER A 86 4.53 -1.41 -12.44
N VAL A 87 4.82 -0.28 -13.07
CA VAL A 87 4.39 0.03 -14.44
C VAL A 87 5.10 -0.88 -15.45
N SER A 88 6.40 -1.14 -15.26
CA SER A 88 7.19 -2.10 -16.06
C SER A 88 6.82 -3.58 -15.82
N ARG A 89 5.92 -3.86 -14.88
CA ARG A 89 5.49 -5.22 -14.50
C ARG A 89 6.58 -6.07 -13.81
N GLU A 90 7.63 -5.48 -13.29
CA GLU A 90 8.68 -6.19 -12.56
C GLU A 90 8.24 -6.65 -11.17
N ILE A 91 7.49 -5.81 -10.45
CA ILE A 91 7.06 -6.08 -9.07
C ILE A 91 5.54 -6.17 -8.91
N ALA A 92 4.75 -5.72 -9.89
CA ALA A 92 3.31 -5.82 -9.91
C ALA A 92 2.83 -6.43 -11.25
N GLN A 93 1.86 -7.33 -11.20
CA GLN A 93 1.23 -7.86 -12.41
C GLN A 93 0.31 -6.82 -13.04
N GLU A 94 -0.36 -6.02 -12.19
CA GLU A 94 -1.34 -5.05 -12.66
C GLU A 94 -1.20 -3.70 -11.96
N VAL A 95 -1.38 -2.65 -12.72
CA VAL A 95 -1.60 -1.29 -12.24
C VAL A 95 -3.05 -0.92 -12.53
N ILE A 96 -3.82 -0.72 -11.49
CA ILE A 96 -5.26 -0.41 -11.54
C ILE A 96 -5.42 1.08 -11.29
N ILE A 97 -6.22 1.74 -12.13
CA ILE A 97 -6.48 3.17 -12.04
C ILE A 97 -7.99 3.44 -11.99
N TYR A 98 -8.34 4.59 -11.44
CA TYR A 98 -9.66 5.16 -11.58
C TYR A 98 -9.54 6.53 -12.24
N GLU A 99 -10.26 6.68 -13.37
CA GLU A 99 -10.26 7.91 -14.15
C GLU A 99 -11.58 8.66 -14.01
N LYS A 100 -11.50 9.97 -13.96
CA LYS A 100 -12.64 10.87 -14.02
C LYS A 100 -12.30 12.05 -14.93
N GLN A 101 -13.11 12.30 -15.95
CA GLN A 101 -12.88 13.39 -16.92
C GLN A 101 -11.49 13.33 -17.59
N LYS A 102 -10.99 12.13 -17.87
CA LYS A 102 -9.66 11.84 -18.43
C LYS A 102 -8.47 12.12 -17.49
N GLU A 103 -8.74 12.36 -16.21
CA GLU A 103 -7.70 12.49 -15.18
C GLU A 103 -7.63 11.22 -14.35
N ILE A 104 -6.41 10.74 -14.08
CA ILE A 104 -6.18 9.61 -13.18
C ILE A 104 -6.21 10.15 -11.75
N ILE A 105 -7.25 9.80 -11.01
CA ILE A 105 -7.50 10.28 -9.66
C ILE A 105 -7.31 9.21 -8.58
N ALA A 106 -7.02 7.98 -8.96
CA ALA A 106 -6.68 6.94 -8.01
C ALA A 106 -5.81 5.84 -8.66
N LEU A 107 -5.02 5.19 -7.82
CA LEU A 107 -4.01 4.18 -8.17
C LEU A 107 -4.09 3.02 -7.19
N LEU A 108 -3.94 1.78 -7.71
CA LEU A 108 -3.61 0.59 -6.95
C LEU A 108 -2.64 -0.26 -7.76
N THR A 109 -1.52 -0.71 -7.14
CA THR A 109 -0.63 -1.70 -7.74
C THR A 109 -0.88 -3.08 -7.12
N LEU A 110 -0.99 -4.12 -7.95
CA LEU A 110 -1.34 -5.46 -7.54
C LEU A 110 -0.27 -6.46 -7.96
N ALA A 111 0.35 -7.09 -6.98
CA ALA A 111 1.23 -8.25 -7.17
C ALA A 111 0.45 -9.54 -6.85
N ILE A 112 0.68 -10.60 -7.65
CA ILE A 112 0.08 -11.91 -7.40
C ILE A 112 1.19 -12.95 -7.44
N LYS A 113 1.44 -13.61 -6.29
CA LYS A 113 2.46 -14.65 -6.15
C LYS A 113 1.82 -15.89 -5.54
N SER A 114 1.93 -17.02 -6.24
CA SER A 114 1.33 -18.28 -5.82
C SER A 114 -0.19 -18.13 -5.60
N HIS A 115 -0.66 -18.23 -4.36
CA HIS A 115 -2.09 -18.13 -4.00
C HIS A 115 -2.42 -16.85 -3.22
N LYS A 116 -1.50 -15.88 -3.15
CA LYS A 116 -1.68 -14.60 -2.46
C LYS A 116 -1.61 -13.44 -3.44
N ALA A 117 -2.53 -12.53 -3.31
CA ALA A 117 -2.49 -11.23 -3.99
C ALA A 117 -2.11 -10.16 -2.98
N GLN A 118 -1.27 -9.21 -3.37
CA GLN A 118 -0.78 -8.16 -2.50
C GLN A 118 -0.93 -6.79 -3.15
N VAL A 119 -1.55 -5.87 -2.43
CA VAL A 119 -1.59 -4.46 -2.79
C VAL A 119 -0.25 -3.82 -2.38
N GLY A 120 0.46 -3.25 -3.35
CA GLY A 120 1.70 -2.52 -3.11
C GLY A 120 1.43 -1.07 -2.76
N LEU A 121 0.86 -0.32 -3.69
CA LEU A 121 0.46 1.07 -3.52
C LEU A 121 -1.06 1.18 -3.65
N LEU A 122 -1.69 1.99 -2.82
CA LEU A 122 -3.10 2.40 -2.97
C LEU A 122 -3.24 3.87 -2.57
N SER A 123 -3.75 4.68 -3.48
CA SER A 123 -4.01 6.08 -3.23
C SER A 123 -5.24 6.56 -4.00
N VAL A 124 -6.00 7.45 -3.38
CA VAL A 124 -7.07 8.23 -4.02
C VAL A 124 -6.76 9.70 -3.78
N ASP A 125 -6.74 10.50 -4.84
CA ASP A 125 -6.50 11.94 -4.76
C ASP A 125 -7.32 12.57 -3.64
N LYS A 126 -6.71 13.45 -2.84
CA LYS A 126 -7.32 14.03 -1.63
C LYS A 126 -8.67 14.69 -1.89
N LYS A 127 -8.84 15.30 -3.07
CA LYS A 127 -10.10 15.98 -3.46
C LYS A 127 -11.22 14.99 -3.83
N HIS A 128 -10.87 13.73 -4.09
CA HIS A 128 -11.78 12.68 -4.53
C HIS A 128 -11.97 11.56 -3.49
N GLN A 129 -11.41 11.72 -2.30
CA GLN A 129 -11.62 10.77 -1.20
C GLN A 129 -13.09 10.77 -0.71
N LYS A 130 -13.47 9.71 0.02
CA LYS A 130 -14.81 9.52 0.59
C LYS A 130 -15.96 9.42 -0.44
N GLN A 131 -15.64 9.21 -1.72
CA GLN A 131 -16.60 9.02 -2.82
C GLN A 131 -16.74 7.56 -3.26
N GLY A 132 -16.20 6.59 -2.50
CA GLY A 132 -16.28 5.16 -2.82
C GLY A 132 -15.16 4.66 -3.74
N ILE A 133 -14.32 5.52 -4.30
CA ILE A 133 -13.30 5.18 -5.31
C ILE A 133 -12.31 4.12 -4.79
N GLY A 134 -11.92 4.18 -3.51
CA GLY A 134 -11.06 3.14 -2.93
C GLY A 134 -11.67 1.74 -2.97
N LYS A 135 -13.01 1.63 -2.84
CA LYS A 135 -13.72 0.35 -3.00
C LYS A 135 -13.71 -0.13 -4.44
N GLU A 136 -13.87 0.77 -5.40
CA GLU A 136 -13.78 0.45 -6.84
C GLU A 136 -12.42 -0.17 -7.17
N LEU A 137 -11.31 0.42 -6.68
CA LEU A 137 -9.98 -0.15 -6.86
C LEU A 137 -9.87 -1.55 -6.22
N LEU A 138 -10.37 -1.73 -5.00
CA LEU A 138 -10.35 -3.03 -4.31
C LEU A 138 -11.21 -4.08 -5.01
N TRP A 139 -12.41 -3.75 -5.50
CA TRP A 139 -13.24 -4.69 -6.26
C TRP A 139 -12.53 -5.17 -7.52
N LYS A 140 -11.85 -4.26 -8.24
CA LYS A 140 -11.03 -4.65 -9.39
C LYS A 140 -9.87 -5.55 -8.99
N ALA A 141 -9.18 -5.24 -7.88
CA ALA A 141 -8.10 -6.06 -7.35
C ALA A 141 -8.60 -7.47 -6.95
N PHE A 142 -9.73 -7.57 -6.23
CA PHE A 142 -10.34 -8.85 -5.88
C PHE A 142 -10.73 -9.67 -7.12
N TYR A 143 -11.31 -9.02 -8.14
CA TYR A 143 -11.65 -9.70 -9.40
C TYR A 143 -10.41 -10.30 -10.06
N LEU A 144 -9.32 -9.54 -10.17
CA LEU A 144 -8.07 -9.99 -10.75
C LEU A 144 -7.40 -11.07 -9.92
N ALA A 145 -7.38 -10.93 -8.59
CA ALA A 145 -6.88 -11.92 -7.66
C ALA A 145 -7.64 -13.26 -7.82
N LYS A 146 -8.99 -13.22 -7.88
CA LYS A 146 -9.83 -14.38 -8.10
C LYS A 146 -9.55 -15.06 -9.43
N LYS A 147 -9.42 -14.28 -10.52
CA LYS A 147 -9.08 -14.78 -11.85
C LYS A 147 -7.75 -15.53 -11.86
N ASN A 148 -6.80 -15.09 -11.03
CA ASN A 148 -5.48 -15.69 -10.87
C ASN A 148 -5.42 -16.73 -9.71
N LYS A 149 -6.57 -17.19 -9.22
CA LYS A 149 -6.68 -18.25 -8.18
C LYS A 149 -6.03 -17.89 -6.85
N ALA A 150 -5.87 -16.61 -6.55
CA ALA A 150 -5.47 -16.18 -5.21
C ALA A 150 -6.61 -16.46 -4.22
N THR A 151 -6.26 -16.80 -2.99
CA THR A 151 -7.21 -17.08 -1.91
C THR A 151 -7.44 -15.87 -1.01
N HIS A 152 -6.43 -15.00 -0.91
CA HIS A 152 -6.45 -13.80 -0.06
C HIS A 152 -5.88 -12.59 -0.80
N LEU A 153 -6.33 -11.42 -0.40
CA LEU A 153 -5.75 -10.13 -0.74
C LEU A 153 -5.14 -9.52 0.53
N GLU A 154 -3.86 -9.19 0.47
CA GLU A 154 -3.09 -8.61 1.58
C GLU A 154 -2.73 -7.16 1.28
N ILE A 155 -2.68 -6.35 2.32
CA ILE A 155 -2.29 -4.94 2.27
C ILE A 155 -1.37 -4.66 3.46
N VAL A 156 -0.19 -4.12 3.18
CA VAL A 156 0.77 -3.71 4.21
C VAL A 156 0.78 -2.19 4.30
N MET A 157 0.63 -1.67 5.53
CA MET A 157 0.55 -0.24 5.74
C MET A 157 1.06 0.18 7.13
N GLN A 158 1.13 1.48 7.36
CA GLN A 158 1.50 2.08 8.64
C GLN A 158 0.25 2.32 9.50
N LYS A 159 0.28 1.88 10.76
CA LYS A 159 -0.80 2.10 11.75
C LYS A 159 -1.11 3.58 11.97
N ALA A 160 -0.11 4.44 11.81
CA ALA A 160 -0.28 5.88 11.90
C ALA A 160 -1.29 6.45 10.88
N ASN A 161 -1.54 5.75 9.76
CA ASN A 161 -2.58 6.11 8.80
C ASN A 161 -3.95 5.59 9.26
N THR A 162 -4.49 6.17 10.33
CA THR A 162 -5.74 5.74 10.98
C THR A 162 -6.93 5.76 10.02
N ASN A 163 -6.99 6.72 9.09
CA ASN A 163 -8.06 6.78 8.09
C ASN A 163 -8.06 5.57 7.16
N ALA A 164 -6.89 5.11 6.75
CA ALA A 164 -6.77 3.93 5.91
C ALA A 164 -7.04 2.65 6.72
N CYS A 165 -6.60 2.56 8.00
CA CYS A 165 -6.97 1.43 8.87
C CYS A 165 -8.48 1.28 8.96
N LEU A 166 -9.20 2.34 9.32
CA LEU A 166 -10.67 2.34 9.40
C LEU A 166 -11.35 2.01 8.05
N PHE A 167 -10.75 2.44 6.94
CA PHE A 167 -11.26 2.10 5.62
C PHE A 167 -11.15 0.59 5.35
N TYR A 168 -9.99 -0.03 5.61
CA TYR A 168 -9.79 -1.45 5.37
C TYR A 168 -10.65 -2.32 6.28
N GLU A 169 -10.75 -2.01 7.57
CA GLU A 169 -11.66 -2.68 8.50
C GLU A 169 -13.12 -2.60 8.00
N LYS A 170 -13.58 -1.41 7.59
CA LYS A 170 -14.94 -1.20 7.07
C LYS A 170 -15.23 -1.98 5.79
N VAL A 171 -14.24 -2.31 4.99
CA VAL A 171 -14.43 -3.11 3.77
C VAL A 171 -14.18 -4.60 3.99
N GLY A 172 -13.90 -5.02 5.23
CA GLY A 172 -13.86 -6.40 5.65
C GLY A 172 -12.47 -7.03 5.75
N PHE A 173 -11.40 -6.22 5.74
CA PHE A 173 -10.07 -6.72 6.06
C PHE A 173 -9.88 -6.87 7.56
N GLU A 174 -9.13 -7.89 7.95
CA GLU A 174 -8.72 -8.16 9.33
C GLU A 174 -7.21 -8.00 9.48
N ILE A 175 -6.76 -7.63 10.66
CA ILE A 175 -5.33 -7.53 10.95
C ILE A 175 -4.77 -8.94 11.10
N GLU A 176 -3.89 -9.34 10.19
CA GLU A 176 -3.17 -10.62 10.25
C GLU A 176 -1.89 -10.50 11.07
N LYS A 177 -1.21 -9.34 10.98
CA LYS A 177 0.10 -9.13 11.63
C LYS A 177 0.33 -7.67 11.97
N ALA A 178 0.99 -7.42 13.10
CA ALA A 178 1.52 -6.13 13.48
C ALA A 178 3.02 -6.25 13.83
N GLU A 179 3.82 -5.27 13.42
CA GLU A 179 5.28 -5.26 13.62
C GLU A 179 5.78 -3.85 13.92
N ASN A 180 6.56 -3.72 14.98
CA ASN A 180 7.32 -2.51 15.26
C ASN A 180 8.61 -2.51 14.44
N ILE A 181 8.89 -1.44 13.72
CA ILE A 181 10.08 -1.24 12.91
C ILE A 181 10.95 -0.18 13.58
N TYR A 182 12.18 -0.55 13.87
CA TYR A 182 13.18 0.34 14.47
C TYR A 182 14.28 0.65 13.46
N HIS A 183 14.72 1.91 13.44
CA HIS A 183 15.96 2.30 12.76
C HIS A 183 17.08 2.48 13.78
N PHE A 184 18.26 2.05 13.38
CA PHE A 184 19.50 2.23 14.13
C PHE A 184 20.48 3.01 13.27
N TRP A 185 20.88 4.18 13.75
CA TRP A 185 21.81 5.05 13.04
C TRP A 185 23.15 5.00 13.73
N LEU A 186 24.17 4.51 13.02
CA LEU A 186 25.56 4.54 13.51
C LEU A 186 26.02 6.00 13.54
N LYS A 187 26.60 6.40 14.67
CA LYS A 187 27.22 7.72 14.86
C LYS A 187 28.64 7.71 14.36
#